data_36dd6e011d7f2d0186dbd5909571c531
#
_entry.id   36dd6e011d7f2d0186dbd5909571c531
#
_cell.length_a   1.000
_cell.length_b   1.000
_cell.length_c   1.000
_cell.angle_alpha   90.00
_cell.angle_beta   90.00
_cell.angle_gamma   90.00
#
_symmetry.space_group_name_H-M   'P 1'
#
loop_
_entity.id
_entity.type
_entity.pdbx_description
1 polymer ?
#
loop_
_entity_poly.entity_id
_entity_poly.type
_entity_poly.pdbx_seq_one_letter_code
_entity_poly.pdbx_strand_id
1 'polypeptide(L)'
;MENVTLIIPAKEEPNALPIVLDEIKKKKLLYKILIIMHESDTSTYDSLKKYDCEILFQTQKGYGNAIREGINHCKTKYSCIFYADGSTDPIYVEKMLKKLETNNLDLVFGSRYEKNAHSFDDDVITRIGNYCFTFLGNFLMKFNISDILFTYIFGKTECFKDMKLRSNDYCLCIEIPYKAKLSKYNYSTIPCIERKRFADKKKVKAFTDGFSILKYLFVKYLDMINAK
;
A
#
# COMPACT_ATOMS: atom_id res chain seq x y z
N MET A 1 9.61 17.90 4.35
CA MET A 1 8.81 16.65 4.37
C MET A 1 7.35 16.83 4.78
N GLU A 2 6.91 18.03 5.12
CA GLU A 2 5.49 18.36 5.38
C GLU A 2 4.54 18.14 4.18
N ASN A 3 5.11 17.87 3.01
CA ASN A 3 4.38 17.61 1.78
C ASN A 3 4.07 16.12 1.52
N VAL A 4 4.29 15.24 2.49
CA VAL A 4 4.03 13.80 2.40
C VAL A 4 3.03 13.38 3.47
N THR A 5 1.97 12.67 3.09
CA THR A 5 1.05 12.00 4.01
C THR A 5 1.28 10.49 3.96
N LEU A 6 1.47 9.87 5.13
CA LEU A 6 1.36 8.42 5.28
C LEU A 6 -0.11 8.06 5.47
N ILE A 7 -0.66 7.33 4.53
CA ILE A 7 -2.03 6.79 4.56
C ILE A 7 -1.93 5.40 5.18
N ILE A 8 -2.43 5.24 6.40
CA ILE A 8 -2.27 4.05 7.22
C ILE A 8 -3.64 3.40 7.46
N PRO A 9 -4.06 2.44 6.63
CA PRO A 9 -5.24 1.64 6.94
C PRO A 9 -4.98 0.78 8.17
N ALA A 10 -5.80 0.92 9.20
CA ALA A 10 -5.68 0.20 10.47
C ALA A 10 -6.93 -0.62 10.76
N LYS A 11 -6.74 -1.86 11.22
CA LYS A 11 -7.81 -2.74 11.69
C LYS A 11 -7.27 -3.64 12.77
N GLU A 12 -7.76 -3.51 14.00
CA GLU A 12 -7.36 -4.32 15.14
C GLU A 12 -5.82 -4.34 15.33
N GLU A 13 -5.23 -3.11 15.40
CA GLU A 13 -3.78 -2.90 15.55
C GLU A 13 -3.42 -2.09 16.83
N PRO A 14 -4.05 -2.40 18.00
CA PRO A 14 -3.85 -1.61 19.22
C PRO A 14 -2.42 -1.71 19.77
N ASN A 15 -1.67 -2.74 19.42
CA ASN A 15 -0.31 -2.98 19.91
C ASN A 15 0.76 -2.59 18.91
N ALA A 16 0.57 -2.89 17.62
CA ALA A 16 1.56 -2.63 16.58
C ALA A 16 1.62 -1.15 16.17
N LEU A 17 0.45 -0.54 15.93
CA LEU A 17 0.40 0.83 15.41
C LEU A 17 1.05 1.88 16.35
N PRO A 18 0.89 1.85 17.67
CA PRO A 18 1.63 2.73 18.57
C PRO A 18 3.15 2.64 18.40
N ILE A 19 3.70 1.44 18.23
CA ILE A 19 5.14 1.21 18.03
C ILE A 19 5.60 1.83 16.70
N VAL A 20 4.77 1.71 15.65
CA VAL A 20 5.03 2.33 14.34
C VAL A 20 5.09 3.85 14.46
N LEU A 21 4.14 4.46 15.16
CA LEU A 21 4.10 5.91 15.36
C LEU A 21 5.29 6.41 16.18
N ASP A 22 5.67 5.67 17.24
CA ASP A 22 6.86 5.96 18.03
C ASP A 22 8.15 5.87 17.19
N GLU A 23 8.25 4.89 16.26
CA GLU A 23 9.38 4.78 15.34
C GLU A 23 9.48 5.98 14.40
N ILE A 24 8.36 6.38 13.77
CA ILE A 24 8.30 7.56 12.90
C ILE A 24 8.74 8.81 13.66
N LYS A 25 8.21 9.01 14.86
CA LYS A 25 8.57 10.12 15.73
C LYS A 25 10.05 10.11 16.12
N LYS A 26 10.58 8.95 16.54
CA LYS A 26 11.99 8.78 16.92
C LYS A 26 12.95 9.10 15.77
N LYS A 27 12.58 8.75 14.54
CA LYS A 27 13.36 9.07 13.34
C LYS A 27 13.22 10.54 12.91
N LYS A 28 12.45 11.36 13.64
CA LYS A 28 12.18 12.78 13.35
C LYS A 28 11.65 13.01 11.92
N LEU A 29 10.86 12.08 11.42
CA LEU A 29 10.28 12.17 10.09
C LEU A 29 9.03 13.05 10.15
N LEU A 30 9.06 14.18 9.47
CA LEU A 30 7.97 15.17 9.44
C LEU A 30 6.93 14.82 8.37
N TYR A 31 6.27 13.65 8.53
CA TYR A 31 5.15 13.25 7.70
C TYR A 31 3.83 13.63 8.36
N LYS A 32 2.83 13.95 7.56
CA LYS A 32 1.45 13.94 8.05
C LYS A 32 1.01 12.49 8.19
N ILE A 33 0.43 12.15 9.31
CA ILE A 33 -0.07 10.80 9.60
C ILE A 33 -1.59 10.82 9.47
N LEU A 34 -2.12 10.07 8.53
CA LEU A 34 -3.54 9.86 8.32
C LEU A 34 -3.87 8.39 8.53
N ILE A 35 -4.56 8.09 9.61
CA ILE A 35 -4.99 6.73 9.95
C ILE A 35 -6.43 6.56 9.52
N ILE A 36 -6.71 5.50 8.77
CA ILE A 36 -8.05 5.18 8.31
C ILE A 36 -8.49 3.88 8.97
N MET A 37 -9.58 3.93 9.71
CA MET A 37 -10.07 2.80 10.49
C MET A 37 -11.59 2.78 10.55
N HIS A 38 -12.16 1.66 10.98
CA HIS A 38 -13.59 1.57 11.23
C HIS A 38 -13.92 2.06 12.65
N GLU A 39 -15.03 2.79 12.82
CA GLU A 39 -15.46 3.36 14.11
C GLU A 39 -15.65 2.30 15.21
N SER A 40 -16.00 1.04 14.84
CA SER A 40 -16.15 -0.05 15.80
C SER A 40 -14.83 -0.60 16.35
N ASP A 41 -13.67 -0.18 15.84
CA ASP A 41 -12.35 -0.60 16.33
C ASP A 41 -11.89 0.32 17.47
N THR A 42 -12.62 0.28 18.58
CA THR A 42 -12.36 1.13 19.74
C THR A 42 -11.01 0.86 20.39
N SER A 43 -10.51 -0.37 20.35
CA SER A 43 -9.22 -0.75 20.92
C SER A 43 -8.06 -0.07 20.21
N THR A 44 -8.06 -0.08 18.88
CA THR A 44 -7.06 0.66 18.11
C THR A 44 -7.21 2.17 18.32
N TYR A 45 -8.46 2.69 18.29
CA TYR A 45 -8.72 4.10 18.53
C TYR A 45 -8.17 4.59 19.87
N ASP A 46 -8.45 3.85 20.94
CA ASP A 46 -7.99 4.21 22.29
C ASP A 46 -6.47 4.24 22.42
N SER A 47 -5.77 3.37 21.72
CA SER A 47 -4.31 3.31 21.69
C SER A 47 -3.66 4.55 21.04
N LEU A 48 -4.42 5.29 20.23
CA LEU A 48 -3.95 6.43 19.45
C LEU A 48 -4.12 7.77 20.14
N LYS A 49 -4.87 7.88 21.23
CA LYS A 49 -5.24 9.16 21.90
C LYS A 49 -4.07 10.06 22.26
N LYS A 50 -2.88 9.51 22.46
CA LYS A 50 -1.66 10.27 22.82
C LYS A 50 -0.80 10.71 21.63
N TYR A 51 -1.18 10.30 20.42
CA TYR A 51 -0.41 10.57 19.21
C TYR A 51 -1.00 11.73 18.42
N ASP A 52 -0.12 12.55 17.85
CA ASP A 52 -0.50 13.62 16.91
C ASP A 52 -0.69 13.00 15.52
N CYS A 53 -1.89 12.53 15.24
CA CYS A 53 -2.28 11.91 13.96
C CYS A 53 -3.73 12.25 13.65
N GLU A 54 -4.04 12.38 12.37
CA GLU A 54 -5.39 12.55 11.89
C GLU A 54 -6.06 11.18 11.75
N ILE A 55 -7.28 11.03 12.27
CA ILE A 55 -8.05 9.78 12.18
C ILE A 55 -9.27 10.03 11.29
N LEU A 56 -9.41 9.21 10.26
CA LEU A 56 -10.57 9.17 9.37
C LEU A 56 -11.32 7.86 9.57
N PHE A 57 -12.58 7.95 9.96
CA PHE A 57 -13.44 6.77 10.02
C PHE A 57 -13.96 6.42 8.63
N GLN A 58 -13.64 5.21 8.17
CA GLN A 58 -14.09 4.75 6.85
C GLN A 58 -15.59 4.50 6.81
N THR A 59 -16.22 4.87 5.71
CA THR A 59 -17.68 4.72 5.53
C THR A 59 -18.10 3.29 5.25
N GLN A 60 -17.21 2.47 4.68
CA GLN A 60 -17.42 1.07 4.37
C GLN A 60 -16.22 0.24 4.83
N LYS A 61 -16.46 -1.00 5.25
CA LYS A 61 -15.39 -1.94 5.61
C LYS A 61 -14.61 -2.36 4.37
N GLY A 62 -13.29 -2.52 4.54
CA GLY A 62 -12.41 -3.06 3.52
C GLY A 62 -11.08 -2.32 3.44
N TYR A 63 -10.02 -3.07 3.13
CA TYR A 63 -8.67 -2.55 3.01
C TYR A 63 -8.56 -1.52 1.87
N GLY A 64 -9.09 -1.87 0.70
CA GLY A 64 -9.11 -0.98 -0.45
C GLY A 64 -9.96 0.27 -0.22
N ASN A 65 -11.10 0.13 0.50
CA ASN A 65 -11.93 1.28 0.84
C ASN A 65 -11.17 2.27 1.75
N ALA A 66 -10.48 1.79 2.79
CA ALA A 66 -9.69 2.63 3.67
C ALA A 66 -8.62 3.42 2.89
N ILE A 67 -7.90 2.78 1.98
CA ILE A 67 -6.90 3.44 1.15
C ILE A 67 -7.53 4.49 0.23
N ARG A 68 -8.64 4.17 -0.43
CA ARG A 68 -9.34 5.11 -1.32
C ARG A 68 -9.81 6.35 -0.58
N GLU A 69 -10.43 6.18 0.58
CA GLU A 69 -10.90 7.30 1.40
C GLU A 69 -9.73 8.14 1.90
N GLY A 70 -8.64 7.51 2.33
CA GLY A 70 -7.40 8.19 2.72
C GLY A 70 -6.79 9.00 1.57
N ILE A 71 -6.71 8.43 0.36
CA ILE A 71 -6.23 9.14 -0.84
C ILE A 71 -7.10 10.36 -1.14
N ASN A 72 -8.42 10.21 -1.11
CA ASN A 72 -9.35 11.31 -1.40
C ASN A 72 -9.27 12.43 -0.36
N HIS A 73 -9.03 12.07 0.91
CA HIS A 73 -8.88 13.02 2.02
C HIS A 73 -7.54 13.74 2.00
N CYS A 74 -6.50 13.14 1.45
CA CYS A 74 -5.14 13.64 1.45
C CYS A 74 -5.01 14.96 0.68
N LYS A 75 -4.31 15.96 1.29
CA LYS A 75 -4.11 17.31 0.72
C LYS A 75 -2.65 17.62 0.39
N THR A 76 -1.73 16.74 0.76
CA THR A 76 -0.29 16.93 0.50
C THR A 76 0.05 16.58 -0.94
N LYS A 77 1.18 17.08 -1.42
CA LYS A 77 1.69 16.84 -2.78
C LYS A 77 1.94 15.36 -3.04
N TYR A 78 2.45 14.65 -2.03
CA TYR A 78 2.78 13.23 -2.11
C TYR A 78 2.02 12.46 -1.05
N SER A 79 1.71 11.21 -1.34
CA SER A 79 1.14 10.26 -0.40
C SER A 79 1.82 8.90 -0.49
N CYS A 80 1.83 8.19 0.61
CA CYS A 80 2.38 6.85 0.72
C CYS A 80 1.38 5.94 1.41
N ILE A 81 1.04 4.81 0.79
CA ILE A 81 0.29 3.75 1.45
C ILE A 81 1.26 3.03 2.37
N PHE A 82 1.01 3.08 3.67
CA PHE A 82 1.91 2.60 4.70
C PHE A 82 1.21 1.62 5.65
N TYR A 83 1.93 0.61 6.18
CA TYR A 83 1.32 -0.44 6.98
C TYR A 83 1.31 -0.11 8.46
N ALA A 84 0.21 -0.47 9.13
CA ALA A 84 0.00 -0.26 10.56
C ALA A 84 0.75 -1.28 11.44
N ASP A 85 1.15 -2.42 10.88
CA ASP A 85 1.69 -3.58 11.61
C ASP A 85 3.20 -3.56 11.85
N GLY A 86 3.90 -2.55 11.32
CA GLY A 86 5.34 -2.38 11.46
C GLY A 86 6.19 -3.18 10.47
N SER A 87 5.57 -3.92 9.54
CA SER A 87 6.31 -4.67 8.53
C SER A 87 7.03 -3.78 7.52
N THR A 88 6.57 -2.55 7.31
CA THR A 88 7.23 -1.56 6.45
C THR A 88 8.14 -0.62 7.25
N ASP A 89 9.35 -0.36 6.75
CA ASP A 89 10.28 0.60 7.37
C ASP A 89 10.09 1.99 6.76
N PRO A 90 9.83 3.03 7.57
CA PRO A 90 9.63 4.39 7.09
C PRO A 90 10.84 5.00 6.35
N ILE A 91 12.04 4.40 6.47
CA ILE A 91 13.23 4.85 5.71
C ILE A 91 13.05 4.74 4.19
N TYR A 92 12.19 3.83 3.73
CA TYR A 92 11.95 3.68 2.29
C TYR A 92 11.10 4.82 1.73
N VAL A 93 10.32 5.53 2.53
CA VAL A 93 9.55 6.71 2.07
C VAL A 93 10.47 7.77 1.48
N GLU A 94 11.59 8.07 2.17
CA GLU A 94 12.58 9.03 1.66
C GLU A 94 13.28 8.52 0.38
N LYS A 95 13.60 7.23 0.33
CA LYS A 95 14.21 6.61 -0.86
C LYS A 95 13.25 6.64 -2.05
N MET A 96 11.95 6.39 -1.81
CA MET A 96 10.91 6.46 -2.83
C MET A 96 10.72 7.89 -3.32
N LEU A 97 10.66 8.88 -2.43
CA LEU A 97 10.57 10.30 -2.79
C LEU A 97 11.76 10.71 -3.65
N LYS A 98 12.99 10.41 -3.21
CA LYS A 98 14.21 10.72 -3.97
C LYS A 98 14.18 10.09 -5.36
N LYS A 99 13.80 8.81 -5.46
CA LYS A 99 13.70 8.11 -6.74
C LYS A 99 12.65 8.74 -7.65
N LEU A 100 11.49 9.07 -7.08
CA LEU A 100 10.40 9.71 -7.83
C LEU A 100 10.86 11.05 -8.42
N GLU A 101 11.49 11.90 -7.62
CA GLU A 101 11.96 13.22 -8.07
C GLU A 101 13.11 13.12 -9.08
N THR A 102 14.12 12.28 -8.80
CA THR A 102 15.30 12.12 -9.67
C THR A 102 14.94 11.57 -11.04
N ASN A 103 13.98 10.64 -11.12
CA ASN A 103 13.60 9.98 -12.37
C ASN A 103 12.31 10.54 -12.98
N ASN A 104 11.77 11.64 -12.44
CA ASN A 104 10.52 12.26 -12.88
C ASN A 104 9.37 11.23 -13.00
N LEU A 105 9.19 10.45 -11.94
CA LEU A 105 8.14 9.43 -11.85
C LEU A 105 6.85 10.01 -11.26
N ASP A 106 5.76 9.28 -11.46
CA ASP A 106 4.47 9.56 -10.83
C ASP A 106 4.24 8.66 -9.61
N LEU A 107 4.73 7.42 -9.68
CA LEU A 107 4.60 6.41 -8.62
C LEU A 107 5.90 5.62 -8.44
N VAL A 108 6.13 5.15 -7.21
CA VAL A 108 7.20 4.21 -6.87
C VAL A 108 6.61 3.07 -6.04
N PHE A 109 6.80 1.84 -6.49
CA PHE A 109 6.35 0.63 -5.82
C PHE A 109 7.49 0.03 -5.00
N GLY A 110 7.25 -0.36 -3.76
CA GLY A 110 8.15 -1.22 -3.02
C GLY A 110 8.15 -2.64 -3.60
N SER A 111 9.26 -3.34 -3.48
CA SER A 111 9.37 -4.74 -3.87
C SER A 111 10.14 -5.54 -2.85
N ARG A 112 9.63 -6.72 -2.49
CA ARG A 112 10.28 -7.69 -1.60
C ARG A 112 11.13 -8.69 -2.36
N TYR A 113 11.07 -8.68 -3.70
CA TYR A 113 11.63 -9.73 -4.56
C TYR A 113 12.67 -9.23 -5.57
N GLU A 114 13.13 -7.99 -5.43
CA GLU A 114 14.28 -7.48 -6.18
C GLU A 114 15.61 -7.87 -5.54
N LYS A 115 16.71 -7.69 -6.27
CA LYS A 115 18.07 -7.81 -5.72
C LYS A 115 18.21 -6.88 -4.51
N ASN A 116 18.68 -7.40 -3.38
CA ASN A 116 18.80 -6.71 -2.09
C ASN A 116 17.46 -6.41 -1.38
N ALA A 117 16.37 -7.04 -1.81
CA ALA A 117 15.09 -7.04 -1.12
C ALA A 117 14.90 -8.35 -0.36
N HIS A 118 14.01 -8.35 0.63
CA HIS A 118 13.64 -9.54 1.38
C HIS A 118 12.31 -9.36 2.09
N SER A 119 11.59 -10.47 2.33
CA SER A 119 10.45 -10.51 3.25
C SER A 119 10.75 -11.46 4.40
N PHE A 120 10.67 -10.94 5.62
CA PHE A 120 10.72 -11.73 6.86
C PHE A 120 9.32 -12.13 7.36
N ASP A 121 8.24 -11.62 6.75
CA ASP A 121 6.84 -11.89 7.11
C ASP A 121 6.19 -12.97 6.23
N ASP A 122 6.74 -13.22 5.03
CA ASP A 122 6.21 -14.24 4.13
C ASP A 122 6.67 -15.64 4.51
N ASP A 123 5.71 -16.55 4.67
CA ASP A 123 5.98 -17.99 4.60
C ASP A 123 6.23 -18.46 3.15
N VAL A 124 6.62 -19.72 3.01
CA VAL A 124 6.96 -20.30 1.68
C VAL A 124 5.76 -20.26 0.73
N ILE A 125 4.55 -20.57 1.21
CA ILE A 125 3.33 -20.61 0.40
C ILE A 125 2.97 -19.20 -0.07
N THR A 126 3.00 -18.22 0.83
CA THR A 126 2.74 -16.81 0.50
C THR A 126 3.75 -16.30 -0.52
N ARG A 127 5.03 -16.63 -0.36
CA ARG A 127 6.10 -16.23 -1.28
C ARG A 127 5.89 -16.80 -2.68
N ILE A 128 5.59 -18.09 -2.80
CA ILE A 128 5.29 -18.74 -4.09
C ILE A 128 4.07 -18.07 -4.74
N GLY A 129 2.99 -17.86 -3.97
CA GLY A 129 1.79 -17.17 -4.44
C GLY A 129 2.11 -15.77 -4.98
N ASN A 130 2.89 -14.98 -4.25
CA ASN A 130 3.29 -13.63 -4.66
C ASN A 130 4.11 -13.63 -5.98
N TYR A 131 5.03 -14.60 -6.15
CA TYR A 131 5.74 -14.78 -7.42
C TYR A 131 4.81 -15.14 -8.57
N CYS A 132 3.86 -16.07 -8.35
CA CYS A 132 2.88 -16.45 -9.37
C CYS A 132 2.01 -15.26 -9.79
N PHE A 133 1.49 -14.49 -8.85
CA PHE A 133 0.70 -13.29 -9.15
C PHE A 133 1.51 -12.24 -9.89
N THR A 134 2.74 -11.99 -9.47
CA THR A 134 3.64 -11.03 -10.12
C THR A 134 3.97 -11.48 -11.56
N PHE A 135 4.25 -12.76 -11.75
CA PHE A 135 4.47 -13.32 -13.08
C PHE A 135 3.23 -13.16 -13.98
N LEU A 136 2.05 -13.56 -13.50
CA LEU A 136 0.80 -13.42 -14.24
C LEU A 136 0.47 -11.97 -14.59
N GLY A 137 0.61 -11.06 -13.63
CA GLY A 137 0.36 -9.64 -13.86
C GLY A 137 1.31 -9.04 -14.90
N ASN A 138 2.59 -9.38 -14.85
CA ASN A 138 3.56 -8.93 -15.83
C ASN A 138 3.35 -9.58 -17.20
N PHE A 139 3.03 -10.86 -17.24
CA PHE A 139 2.78 -11.59 -18.50
C PHE A 139 1.54 -11.07 -19.22
N LEU A 140 0.41 -10.98 -18.50
CA LEU A 140 -0.88 -10.60 -19.07
C LEU A 140 -0.99 -9.09 -19.31
N MET A 141 -0.56 -8.31 -18.33
CA MET A 141 -0.81 -6.88 -18.28
C MET A 141 0.42 -6.03 -18.58
N LYS A 142 1.62 -6.63 -18.63
CA LYS A 142 2.91 -5.95 -18.85
C LYS A 142 3.12 -4.79 -17.86
N PHE A 143 2.87 -5.03 -16.58
CA PHE A 143 3.05 -4.00 -15.54
C PHE A 143 4.51 -3.61 -15.34
N ASN A 144 5.46 -4.54 -15.56
CA ASN A 144 6.88 -4.34 -15.26
C ASN A 144 7.14 -3.95 -13.80
N ILE A 145 6.42 -4.59 -12.89
CA ILE A 145 6.51 -4.43 -11.43
C ILE A 145 7.02 -5.75 -10.86
N SER A 146 7.99 -5.70 -9.96
CA SER A 146 8.65 -6.88 -9.39
C SER A 146 7.89 -7.51 -8.22
N ASP A 147 6.89 -6.82 -7.65
CA ASP A 147 6.02 -7.30 -6.57
C ASP A 147 4.68 -6.57 -6.61
N ILE A 148 3.68 -7.17 -7.28
CA ILE A 148 2.39 -6.51 -7.50
C ILE A 148 1.45 -6.57 -6.28
N LEU A 149 1.69 -7.48 -5.33
CA LEU A 149 0.84 -7.61 -4.15
C LEU A 149 1.31 -6.78 -2.95
N PHE A 150 2.49 -6.15 -3.05
CA PHE A 150 3.02 -5.29 -2.00
C PHE A 150 2.53 -3.86 -2.18
N THR A 151 1.56 -3.47 -1.37
CA THR A 151 0.93 -2.14 -1.49
C THR A 151 1.69 -1.04 -0.75
N TYR A 152 2.98 -1.21 -0.48
CA TYR A 152 3.86 -0.13 -0.05
C TYR A 152 4.20 0.74 -1.26
N ILE A 153 3.36 1.72 -1.54
CA ILE A 153 3.40 2.52 -2.76
C ILE A 153 3.46 4.00 -2.39
N PHE A 154 4.42 4.70 -2.98
CA PHE A 154 4.60 6.15 -2.85
C PHE A 154 4.29 6.83 -4.18
N GLY A 155 3.66 8.01 -4.16
CA GLY A 155 3.39 8.73 -5.39
C GLY A 155 2.85 10.14 -5.22
N LYS A 156 2.64 10.80 -6.37
CA LYS A 156 1.92 12.07 -6.43
C LYS A 156 0.47 11.82 -6.03
N THR A 157 -0.03 12.56 -5.06
CA THR A 157 -1.40 12.39 -4.54
C THR A 157 -2.45 12.57 -5.64
N GLU A 158 -2.26 13.54 -6.53
CA GLU A 158 -3.18 13.77 -7.64
C GLU A 158 -3.25 12.56 -8.59
N CYS A 159 -2.12 11.90 -8.87
CA CYS A 159 -2.13 10.70 -9.70
C CYS A 159 -2.98 9.58 -9.06
N PHE A 160 -2.87 9.38 -7.74
CA PHE A 160 -3.74 8.43 -7.05
C PHE A 160 -5.23 8.81 -7.13
N LYS A 161 -5.57 10.10 -6.97
CA LYS A 161 -6.95 10.58 -7.09
C LYS A 161 -7.51 10.40 -8.50
N ASP A 162 -6.73 10.73 -9.52
CA ASP A 162 -7.12 10.62 -10.93
C ASP A 162 -7.37 9.18 -11.36
N MET A 163 -6.76 8.20 -10.71
CA MET A 163 -7.04 6.78 -10.96
C MET A 163 -8.48 6.40 -10.66
N LYS A 164 -9.21 7.15 -9.81
CA LYS A 164 -10.61 6.86 -9.43
C LYS A 164 -10.77 5.39 -9.04
N LEU A 165 -9.95 4.95 -8.09
CA LEU A 165 -9.94 3.57 -7.58
C LEU A 165 -11.33 3.16 -7.07
N ARG A 166 -11.70 1.88 -7.24
CA ARG A 166 -13.03 1.36 -6.91
C ARG A 166 -13.03 0.14 -6.00
N SER A 167 -11.96 -0.63 -5.97
CA SER A 167 -11.87 -1.84 -5.15
C SER A 167 -11.96 -1.52 -3.66
N ASN A 168 -12.80 -2.26 -2.94
CA ASN A 168 -12.95 -2.12 -1.50
C ASN A 168 -12.06 -3.09 -0.70
N ASP A 169 -11.54 -4.10 -1.37
CA ASP A 169 -10.76 -5.21 -0.81
C ASP A 169 -9.29 -5.20 -1.28
N TYR A 170 -8.61 -6.33 -1.14
CA TYR A 170 -7.23 -6.49 -1.58
C TYR A 170 -7.05 -6.50 -3.11
N CYS A 171 -8.13 -6.52 -3.91
CA CYS A 171 -8.02 -6.34 -5.37
C CYS A 171 -7.41 -4.98 -5.75
N LEU A 172 -7.37 -4.04 -4.80
CA LEU A 172 -6.69 -2.75 -4.97
C LEU A 172 -5.22 -2.92 -5.38
N CYS A 173 -4.52 -3.98 -4.93
CA CYS A 173 -3.12 -4.25 -5.30
C CYS A 173 -2.93 -4.47 -6.81
N ILE A 174 -3.98 -4.95 -7.51
CA ILE A 174 -4.00 -5.07 -8.97
C ILE A 174 -4.58 -3.79 -9.61
N GLU A 175 -5.56 -3.17 -8.97
CA GLU A 175 -6.20 -1.97 -9.52
C GLU A 175 -5.25 -0.80 -9.68
N ILE A 176 -4.37 -0.55 -8.72
CA ILE A 176 -3.40 0.56 -8.78
C ILE A 176 -2.47 0.42 -10.00
N PRO A 177 -1.71 -0.68 -10.19
CA PRO A 177 -0.85 -0.81 -11.36
C PRO A 177 -1.63 -0.86 -12.68
N TYR A 178 -2.84 -1.44 -12.69
CA TYR A 178 -3.71 -1.44 -13.86
C TYR A 178 -4.09 -0.01 -14.27
N LYS A 179 -4.58 0.79 -13.34
CA LYS A 179 -4.96 2.18 -13.57
C LYS A 179 -3.74 3.05 -13.91
N ALA A 180 -2.62 2.87 -13.22
CA ALA A 180 -1.38 3.57 -13.53
C ALA A 180 -0.95 3.35 -14.99
N LYS A 181 -1.04 2.09 -15.46
CA LYS A 181 -0.74 1.76 -16.86
C LYS A 181 -1.72 2.38 -17.84
N LEU A 182 -3.03 2.32 -17.59
CA LEU A 182 -4.04 2.94 -18.45
C LEU A 182 -3.85 4.46 -18.56
N SER A 183 -3.51 5.12 -17.45
CA SER A 183 -3.25 6.55 -17.40
C SER A 183 -1.86 6.92 -17.92
N LYS A 184 -1.04 5.95 -18.35
CA LYS A 184 0.33 6.13 -18.86
C LYS A 184 1.25 6.86 -17.87
N TYR A 185 1.05 6.64 -16.57
CA TYR A 185 1.94 7.19 -15.55
C TYR A 185 3.31 6.55 -15.61
N ASN A 186 4.33 7.34 -15.33
CA ASN A 186 5.70 6.86 -15.18
C ASN A 186 5.88 6.27 -13.79
N TYR A 187 6.26 5.00 -13.70
CA TYR A 187 6.49 4.35 -12.42
C TYR A 187 7.71 3.42 -12.46
N SER A 188 8.22 3.11 -11.29
CA SER A 188 9.33 2.19 -11.11
C SER A 188 9.21 1.48 -9.77
N THR A 189 10.07 0.50 -9.50
CA THR A 189 10.13 -0.23 -8.24
C THR A 189 11.40 0.11 -7.47
N ILE A 190 11.40 -0.09 -6.15
CA ILE A 190 12.61 -0.10 -5.32
C ILE A 190 12.65 -1.35 -4.45
N PRO A 191 13.84 -1.93 -4.21
CA PRO A 191 13.99 -3.02 -3.27
C PRO A 191 13.67 -2.55 -1.85
N CYS A 192 12.80 -3.30 -1.15
CA CYS A 192 12.44 -3.08 0.23
C CYS A 192 12.69 -4.34 1.06
N ILE A 193 13.05 -4.15 2.31
CA ILE A 193 13.05 -5.22 3.30
C ILE A 193 11.74 -5.10 4.08
N GLU A 194 10.88 -6.11 3.93
CA GLU A 194 9.70 -6.28 4.76
C GLU A 194 10.11 -6.96 6.07
N ARG A 195 9.87 -6.29 7.17
CA ARG A 195 10.16 -6.81 8.51
C ARG A 195 9.04 -7.75 8.97
N LYS A 196 9.29 -8.54 9.99
CA LYS A 196 8.19 -9.18 10.74
C LYS A 196 7.33 -8.10 11.36
N ARG A 197 6.01 -8.31 11.38
CA ARG A 197 5.07 -7.42 12.08
C ARG A 197 5.45 -7.33 13.55
N PHE A 198 5.22 -6.17 14.15
CA PHE A 198 5.59 -5.94 15.55
C PHE A 198 4.68 -6.68 16.53
N ALA A 199 3.40 -6.73 16.22
CA ALA A 199 2.37 -7.40 17.02
C ALA A 199 1.13 -7.71 16.16
N ASP A 200 0.06 -8.17 16.81
CA ASP A 200 -1.25 -8.40 16.25
C ASP A 200 -1.30 -9.52 15.18
N LYS A 201 -2.45 -9.71 14.53
CA LYS A 201 -2.65 -10.83 13.61
C LYS A 201 -2.70 -10.39 12.14
N LYS A 202 -2.20 -11.25 11.26
CA LYS A 202 -2.34 -11.09 9.81
C LYS A 202 -3.82 -11.04 9.42
N LYS A 203 -4.23 -10.04 8.65
CA LYS A 203 -5.63 -9.82 8.25
C LYS A 203 -5.94 -10.47 6.90
N VAL A 204 -4.94 -10.64 6.05
CA VAL A 204 -5.09 -11.27 4.73
C VAL A 204 -5.35 -12.76 4.87
N LYS A 205 -6.39 -13.24 4.20
CA LYS A 205 -6.74 -14.65 4.08
C LYS A 205 -6.23 -15.17 2.73
N ALA A 206 -5.08 -15.84 2.73
CA ALA A 206 -4.33 -16.19 1.52
C ALA A 206 -5.17 -16.84 0.42
N PHE A 207 -6.05 -17.78 0.74
CA PHE A 207 -6.85 -18.49 -0.28
C PHE A 207 -8.04 -17.66 -0.79
N THR A 208 -8.85 -17.09 0.12
CA THR A 208 -10.07 -16.35 -0.27
C THR A 208 -9.72 -15.03 -0.96
N ASP A 209 -8.78 -14.28 -0.39
CA ASP A 209 -8.35 -13.01 -0.97
C ASP A 209 -7.55 -13.27 -2.25
N GLY A 210 -6.68 -14.30 -2.26
CA GLY A 210 -5.94 -14.72 -3.45
C GLY A 210 -6.86 -15.07 -4.62
N PHE A 211 -7.93 -15.83 -4.39
CA PHE A 211 -8.89 -16.15 -5.44
C PHE A 211 -9.60 -14.90 -5.99
N SER A 212 -10.00 -13.98 -5.11
CA SER A 212 -10.62 -12.69 -5.51
C SER A 212 -9.67 -11.85 -6.35
N ILE A 213 -8.41 -11.75 -5.94
CA ILE A 213 -7.36 -11.03 -6.67
C ILE A 213 -7.11 -11.65 -8.05
N LEU A 214 -7.05 -12.99 -8.13
CA LEU A 214 -6.85 -13.70 -9.38
C LEU A 214 -8.00 -13.44 -10.36
N LYS A 215 -9.23 -13.58 -9.88
CA LYS A 215 -10.44 -13.27 -10.66
C LYS A 215 -10.41 -11.83 -11.17
N TYR A 216 -10.07 -10.87 -10.28
CA TYR A 216 -9.98 -9.47 -10.64
C TYR A 216 -8.92 -9.22 -11.73
N LEU A 217 -7.75 -9.84 -11.63
CA LEU A 217 -6.69 -9.75 -12.62
C LEU A 217 -7.17 -10.19 -14.00
N PHE A 218 -7.85 -11.35 -14.08
CA PHE A 218 -8.38 -11.84 -15.35
C PHE A 218 -9.49 -10.96 -15.93
N VAL A 219 -10.40 -10.46 -15.10
CA VAL A 219 -11.44 -9.53 -15.56
C VAL A 219 -10.79 -8.26 -16.15
N LYS A 220 -9.80 -7.68 -15.46
CA LYS A 220 -9.10 -6.48 -15.96
C LYS A 220 -8.26 -6.74 -17.20
N TYR A 221 -7.73 -7.94 -17.35
CA TYR A 221 -7.07 -8.36 -18.59
C TYR A 221 -8.05 -8.40 -19.76
N LEU A 222 -9.24 -8.99 -19.59
CA LEU A 222 -10.28 -9.00 -20.60
C LEU A 222 -10.77 -7.59 -20.95
N ASP A 223 -11.00 -6.74 -19.96
CA ASP A 223 -11.34 -5.33 -20.18
C ASP A 223 -10.29 -4.62 -21.07
N MET A 224 -9.00 -4.91 -20.84
CA MET A 224 -7.91 -4.29 -21.60
C MET A 224 -7.83 -4.80 -23.05
N ILE A 225 -8.17 -6.08 -23.30
CA ILE A 225 -8.20 -6.64 -24.66
C ILE A 225 -9.39 -6.07 -25.45
N ASN A 226 -10.55 -6.01 -24.81
CA ASN A 226 -11.80 -5.54 -25.45
C ASN A 226 -11.83 -4.03 -25.71
N ALA A 227 -10.93 -3.27 -25.08
CA ALA A 227 -10.82 -1.82 -25.28
C ALA A 227 -9.82 -1.43 -26.41
N LYS A 228 -9.18 -2.42 -27.07
CA LYS A 228 -8.30 -2.23 -28.22
C LYS A 228 -9.07 -2.41 -29.53
#